data_c04ea1dd13050ef635539cd0b056bea3
#
_entry.id   c04ea1dd13050ef635539cd0b056bea3
#
_cell.length_a   1.000
_cell.length_b   1.000
_cell.length_c   1.000
_cell.angle_alpha   90.00
_cell.angle_beta   90.00
_cell.angle_gamma   90.00
#
_symmetry.space_group_name_H-M   'P 1'
#
loop_
_entity.id
_entity.type
_entity.pdbx_description
1 polymer ?
#
loop_
_entity_poly.entity_id
_entity_poly.type
_entity_poly.pdbx_seq_one_letter_code
_entity_poly.pdbx_strand_id
1 'polypeptide(L)'
;MKIVSRMIFAQIMKNSLFVLLTLVALFAFFDLIGQSGNIGTSYSMGQAFLLTALILPTRCYEVLPIAVMLGSIFTLSRLASTSQFTVLRVSGIGPWRFCGMLLMPGIVLVICAYLLGNLVAPPAQRLAKEFKLDISGSAFTGKELDSGIWVRDVQRNEAGEPKKISFVNVQRLRPGEAAYDWVIYVFDRPDHLTSIVTAKSGTYSEQDGWVLHDVVEETVPTLPKESRAQTQARVERKVMKSMVWGKSLDGNIFGLLMIKPEDMSLQELHYYIEYLKENGQTYKRFDTAFWSKAFYPLAILVMLLLSMPFAYQNARAGGMAIKIFCGIMIGIFSVSYTHLRAHETKANLCVYECIG
;
A
#
# COMPACT_ATOMS: atom_id res chain seq x y z
N MET A 1 12.30 41.43 -0.25
CA MET A 1 11.53 40.27 -0.73
C MET A 1 11.93 38.95 -0.08
N LYS A 2 13.25 38.62 0.07
CA LYS A 2 13.73 37.38 0.72
C LYS A 2 13.21 37.19 2.17
N ILE A 3 13.13 38.29 2.96
CA ILE A 3 12.68 38.26 4.36
C ILE A 3 11.20 37.86 4.47
N VAL A 4 10.35 38.44 3.64
CA VAL A 4 8.89 38.15 3.63
C VAL A 4 8.63 36.71 3.19
N SER A 5 9.28 36.25 2.12
CA SER A 5 9.17 34.86 1.67
C SER A 5 9.59 33.88 2.76
N ARG A 6 10.71 34.14 3.47
CA ARG A 6 11.18 33.33 4.59
C ARG A 6 10.19 33.32 5.77
N MET A 7 9.57 34.48 6.05
CA MET A 7 8.55 34.59 7.12
C MET A 7 7.33 33.74 6.79
N ILE A 8 6.77 33.88 5.56
CA ILE A 8 5.61 33.10 5.10
C ILE A 8 5.94 31.61 5.11
N PHE A 9 7.10 31.24 4.58
CA PHE A 9 7.60 29.86 4.62
C PHE A 9 7.60 29.29 6.04
N ALA A 10 8.24 29.97 6.98
CA ALA A 10 8.34 29.52 8.35
C ALA A 10 6.97 29.39 9.06
N GLN A 11 6.07 30.35 8.78
CA GLN A 11 4.71 30.31 9.36
C GLN A 11 3.88 29.14 8.80
N ILE A 12 3.92 28.91 7.47
CA ILE A 12 3.22 27.78 6.83
C ILE A 12 3.79 26.45 7.39
N MET A 13 5.10 26.29 7.42
CA MET A 13 5.73 25.07 7.95
C MET A 13 5.35 24.82 9.40
N LYS A 14 5.43 25.84 10.26
CA LYS A 14 5.08 25.73 11.69
C LYS A 14 3.61 25.37 11.90
N ASN A 15 2.70 26.08 11.21
CA ASN A 15 1.27 25.87 11.37
C ASN A 15 0.81 24.53 10.75
N SER A 16 1.36 24.15 9.60
CA SER A 16 1.09 22.84 9.00
C SER A 16 1.60 21.71 9.87
N LEU A 17 2.80 21.84 10.46
CA LEU A 17 3.33 20.85 11.40
C LEU A 17 2.48 20.74 12.67
N PHE A 18 2.03 21.88 13.22
CA PHE A 18 1.14 21.90 14.40
C PHE A 18 -0.18 21.17 14.11
N VAL A 19 -0.82 21.46 12.97
CA VAL A 19 -2.05 20.78 12.55
C VAL A 19 -1.81 19.29 12.28
N LEU A 20 -0.69 18.96 11.65
CA LEU A 20 -0.30 17.56 11.40
C LEU A 20 -0.20 16.77 12.71
N LEU A 21 0.54 17.29 13.68
CA LEU A 21 0.70 16.64 14.99
C LEU A 21 -0.65 16.48 15.70
N THR A 22 -1.52 17.49 15.64
CA THR A 22 -2.86 17.42 16.24
C THR A 22 -3.72 16.33 15.58
N LEU A 23 -3.72 16.25 14.24
CA LEU A 23 -4.48 15.23 13.50
C LEU A 23 -3.91 13.83 13.76
N VAL A 24 -2.60 13.68 13.73
CA VAL A 24 -1.94 12.39 14.00
C VAL A 24 -2.22 11.91 15.41
N ALA A 25 -2.19 12.79 16.42
CA ALA A 25 -2.55 12.44 17.79
C ALA A 25 -4.02 12.00 17.89
N LEU A 26 -4.93 12.66 17.16
CA LEU A 26 -6.33 12.28 17.11
C LEU A 26 -6.52 10.89 16.47
N PHE A 27 -5.85 10.61 15.35
CA PHE A 27 -5.92 9.29 14.71
C PHE A 27 -5.26 8.20 15.56
N ALA A 28 -4.14 8.49 16.22
CA ALA A 28 -3.50 7.58 17.16
C ALA A 28 -4.45 7.20 18.32
N PHE A 29 -5.21 8.15 18.81
CA PHE A 29 -6.23 7.90 19.85
C PHE A 29 -7.34 6.97 19.32
N PHE A 30 -7.85 7.19 18.11
CA PHE A 30 -8.84 6.30 17.51
C PHE A 30 -8.28 4.90 17.20
N ASP A 31 -7.05 4.81 16.75
CA ASP A 31 -6.37 3.53 16.50
C ASP A 31 -6.23 2.74 17.83
N LEU A 32 -5.90 3.41 18.95
CA LEU A 32 -5.86 2.79 20.29
C LEU A 32 -7.24 2.30 20.74
N ILE A 33 -8.29 3.12 20.56
CA ILE A 33 -9.67 2.69 20.87
C ILE A 33 -10.04 1.48 20.02
N GLY A 34 -9.74 1.47 18.74
CA GLY A 34 -10.02 0.33 17.85
C GLY A 34 -9.33 -0.96 18.30
N GLN A 35 -8.20 -0.85 19.00
CA GLN A 35 -7.46 -1.99 19.56
C GLN A 35 -7.94 -2.40 20.95
N SER A 36 -8.76 -1.59 21.64
CA SER A 36 -9.15 -1.81 23.04
C SER A 36 -9.85 -3.15 23.28
N GLY A 37 -10.63 -3.64 22.31
CA GLY A 37 -11.31 -4.94 22.39
C GLY A 37 -10.37 -6.16 22.42
N ASN A 38 -9.11 -6.00 22.03
CA ASN A 38 -8.10 -7.06 22.00
C ASN A 38 -7.12 -6.96 23.18
N ILE A 39 -7.16 -5.87 23.95
CA ILE A 39 -6.30 -5.68 25.13
C ILE A 39 -6.76 -6.61 26.26
N GLY A 40 -5.81 -7.34 26.81
CA GLY A 40 -6.08 -8.34 27.86
C GLY A 40 -6.46 -9.74 27.34
N THR A 41 -6.86 -9.88 26.07
CA THR A 41 -7.12 -11.18 25.44
C THR A 41 -5.99 -11.62 24.53
N SER A 42 -5.54 -10.74 23.62
CA SER A 42 -4.50 -11.07 22.64
C SER A 42 -3.19 -10.33 22.89
N TYR A 43 -3.22 -9.11 23.45
CA TYR A 43 -2.01 -8.33 23.75
C TYR A 43 -2.16 -7.38 24.95
N SER A 44 -1.00 -6.95 25.49
CA SER A 44 -0.93 -6.00 26.58
C SER A 44 -1.13 -4.56 26.11
N MET A 45 -1.45 -3.65 27.06
CA MET A 45 -1.57 -2.21 26.78
C MET A 45 -0.28 -1.63 26.13
N GLY A 46 0.90 -2.05 26.61
CA GLY A 46 2.19 -1.59 26.05
C GLY A 46 2.39 -2.04 24.60
N GLN A 47 1.95 -3.24 24.26
CA GLN A 47 1.99 -3.75 22.87
C GLN A 47 1.03 -3.00 21.96
N ALA A 48 -0.16 -2.61 22.46
CA ALA A 48 -1.09 -1.76 21.71
C ALA A 48 -0.50 -0.38 21.41
N PHE A 49 0.19 0.24 22.38
CA PHE A 49 0.90 1.50 22.16
C PHE A 49 2.02 1.36 21.13
N LEU A 50 2.83 0.31 21.21
CA LEU A 50 3.91 0.06 20.25
C LEU A 50 3.36 -0.15 18.82
N LEU A 51 2.29 -0.94 18.70
CA LEU A 51 1.63 -1.16 17.43
C LEU A 51 1.08 0.15 16.84
N THR A 52 0.44 0.99 17.66
CA THR A 52 -0.03 2.31 17.23
C THR A 52 1.14 3.18 16.79
N ALA A 53 2.26 3.20 17.55
CA ALA A 53 3.45 3.99 17.21
C ALA A 53 4.06 3.56 15.85
N LEU A 54 4.07 2.27 15.54
CA LEU A 54 4.54 1.75 14.26
C LEU A 54 3.63 2.16 13.07
N ILE A 55 2.36 2.42 13.30
CA ILE A 55 1.41 2.86 12.28
C ILE A 55 1.49 4.38 12.05
N LEU A 56 1.99 5.16 13.02
CA LEU A 56 2.02 6.64 12.93
C LEU A 56 2.65 7.20 11.64
N PRO A 57 3.76 6.68 11.09
CA PRO A 57 4.33 7.20 9.85
C PRO A 57 3.34 7.15 8.67
N THR A 58 2.57 6.07 8.58
CA THR A 58 1.51 5.94 7.55
C THR A 58 0.40 6.96 7.78
N ARG A 59 -0.05 7.15 9.02
CA ARG A 59 -1.04 8.18 9.36
C ARG A 59 -0.53 9.59 9.04
N CYS A 60 0.75 9.89 9.33
CA CYS A 60 1.35 11.15 8.95
C CYS A 60 1.28 11.37 7.43
N TYR A 61 1.60 10.37 6.64
CA TYR A 61 1.52 10.44 5.18
C TYR A 61 0.09 10.70 4.70
N GLU A 62 -0.89 9.94 5.20
CA GLU A 62 -2.30 10.03 4.81
C GLU A 62 -2.94 11.40 5.10
N VAL A 63 -2.61 12.03 6.24
CA VAL A 63 -3.25 13.29 6.64
C VAL A 63 -2.46 14.54 6.24
N LEU A 64 -1.25 14.38 5.70
CA LEU A 64 -0.36 15.48 5.37
C LEU A 64 -0.99 16.54 4.43
N PRO A 65 -1.66 16.19 3.31
CA PRO A 65 -2.26 17.17 2.43
C PRO A 65 -3.34 18.03 3.14
N ILE A 66 -4.15 17.39 3.98
CA ILE A 66 -5.19 18.06 4.78
C ILE A 66 -4.55 19.00 5.81
N ALA A 67 -3.52 18.52 6.50
CA ALA A 67 -2.78 19.31 7.48
C ALA A 67 -2.13 20.54 6.86
N VAL A 68 -1.56 20.40 5.66
CA VAL A 68 -0.99 21.53 4.90
C VAL A 68 -2.04 22.53 4.49
N MET A 69 -3.19 22.07 4.00
CA MET A 69 -4.30 22.95 3.64
C MET A 69 -4.77 23.76 4.85
N LEU A 70 -5.08 23.11 5.97
CA LEU A 70 -5.55 23.77 7.20
C LEU A 70 -4.51 24.71 7.79
N GLY A 71 -3.26 24.30 7.87
CA GLY A 71 -2.14 25.12 8.35
C GLY A 71 -1.92 26.35 7.47
N SER A 72 -2.07 26.20 6.15
CA SER A 72 -1.96 27.29 5.19
C SER A 72 -3.17 28.24 5.29
N ILE A 73 -4.41 27.75 5.39
CA ILE A 73 -5.60 28.56 5.61
C ILE A 73 -5.44 29.40 6.87
N PHE A 74 -5.01 28.77 7.97
CA PHE A 74 -4.77 29.47 9.24
C PHE A 74 -3.72 30.58 9.09
N THR A 75 -2.59 30.28 8.42
CA THR A 75 -1.53 31.26 8.17
C THR A 75 -2.00 32.42 7.32
N LEU A 76 -2.68 32.13 6.21
CA LEU A 76 -3.11 33.15 5.24
C LEU A 76 -4.25 33.99 5.80
N SER A 77 -5.20 33.39 6.52
CA SER A 77 -6.26 34.14 7.22
C SER A 77 -5.70 35.09 8.27
N ARG A 78 -4.65 34.64 9.01
CA ARG A 78 -3.97 35.52 9.98
C ARG A 78 -3.25 36.70 9.31
N LEU A 79 -2.53 36.46 8.20
CA LEU A 79 -1.91 37.51 7.41
C LEU A 79 -2.95 38.54 6.88
N ALA A 80 -4.12 38.06 6.48
CA ALA A 80 -5.22 38.91 6.05
C ALA A 80 -5.81 39.71 7.23
N SER A 81 -6.07 39.08 8.37
CA SER A 81 -6.67 39.74 9.55
C SER A 81 -5.75 40.78 10.18
N THR A 82 -4.45 40.63 10.12
CA THR A 82 -3.44 41.56 10.62
C THR A 82 -3.07 42.66 9.59
N SER A 83 -3.78 42.74 8.46
CA SER A 83 -3.51 43.65 7.34
C SER A 83 -2.11 43.53 6.71
N GLN A 84 -1.32 42.57 7.11
CA GLN A 84 0.04 42.29 6.57
C GLN A 84 -0.06 41.96 5.08
N PHE A 85 -1.07 41.20 4.68
CA PHE A 85 -1.30 40.90 3.27
C PHE A 85 -1.62 42.11 2.44
N THR A 86 -2.39 43.08 2.98
CA THR A 86 -2.68 44.36 2.31
C THR A 86 -1.41 45.17 2.07
N VAL A 87 -0.50 45.22 3.07
CA VAL A 87 0.80 45.89 2.93
C VAL A 87 1.65 45.20 1.84
N LEU A 88 1.64 43.88 1.76
CA LEU A 88 2.35 43.16 0.70
C LEU A 88 1.82 43.50 -0.70
N ARG A 89 0.49 43.62 -0.86
CA ARG A 89 -0.12 44.01 -2.12
C ARG A 89 0.26 45.44 -2.54
N VAL A 90 0.20 46.40 -1.61
CA VAL A 90 0.57 47.80 -1.87
C VAL A 90 2.07 47.89 -2.22
N SER A 91 2.92 47.03 -1.67
CA SER A 91 4.34 46.92 -2.02
C SER A 91 4.62 46.28 -3.39
N GLY A 92 3.57 46.05 -4.23
CA GLY A 92 3.70 45.56 -5.61
C GLY A 92 3.83 44.04 -5.74
N ILE A 93 3.46 43.26 -4.72
CA ILE A 93 3.41 41.79 -4.82
C ILE A 93 2.10 41.37 -5.46
N GLY A 94 2.16 41.05 -6.75
CA GLY A 94 1.02 40.52 -7.49
C GLY A 94 0.70 39.07 -7.14
N PRO A 95 -0.48 38.54 -7.55
CA PRO A 95 -0.95 37.18 -7.21
C PRO A 95 0.00 36.08 -7.68
N TRP A 96 0.60 36.20 -8.85
CA TRP A 96 1.54 35.22 -9.39
C TRP A 96 2.85 35.14 -8.58
N ARG A 97 3.36 36.25 -8.11
CA ARG A 97 4.53 36.29 -7.24
C ARG A 97 4.23 35.71 -5.87
N PHE A 98 3.04 35.96 -5.35
CA PHE A 98 2.58 35.40 -4.11
C PHE A 98 2.42 33.85 -4.22
N CYS A 99 1.83 33.35 -5.32
CA CYS A 99 1.77 31.94 -5.63
C CYS A 99 3.18 31.31 -5.64
N GLY A 100 4.17 31.95 -6.27
CA GLY A 100 5.55 31.48 -6.25
C GLY A 100 6.17 31.41 -4.85
N MET A 101 5.78 32.32 -3.93
CA MET A 101 6.22 32.26 -2.53
C MET A 101 5.57 31.09 -1.78
N LEU A 102 4.35 30.70 -2.12
CA LEU A 102 3.66 29.53 -1.55
C LEU A 102 4.23 28.21 -2.08
N LEU A 103 4.67 28.17 -3.34
CA LEU A 103 5.23 26.96 -3.93
C LEU A 103 6.50 26.47 -3.20
N MET A 104 7.31 27.37 -2.66
CA MET A 104 8.54 27.02 -1.97
C MET A 104 8.30 26.08 -0.75
N PRO A 105 7.45 26.43 0.25
CA PRO A 105 7.10 25.49 1.31
C PRO A 105 6.36 24.26 0.77
N GLY A 106 5.56 24.40 -0.30
CA GLY A 106 4.87 23.29 -0.95
C GLY A 106 5.83 22.23 -1.48
N ILE A 107 6.89 22.63 -2.19
CA ILE A 107 7.91 21.71 -2.72
C ILE A 107 8.61 20.94 -1.58
N VAL A 108 8.97 21.63 -0.50
CA VAL A 108 9.61 20.98 0.67
C VAL A 108 8.65 19.93 1.27
N LEU A 109 7.37 20.26 1.42
CA LEU A 109 6.36 19.34 1.95
C LEU A 109 6.09 18.16 1.02
N VAL A 110 6.13 18.36 -0.31
CA VAL A 110 6.04 17.29 -1.31
C VAL A 110 7.21 16.32 -1.18
N ILE A 111 8.44 16.85 -1.04
CA ILE A 111 9.64 16.01 -0.84
C ILE A 111 9.52 15.22 0.47
N CYS A 112 9.10 15.87 1.57
CA CYS A 112 8.86 15.20 2.85
C CYS A 112 7.79 14.09 2.72
N ALA A 113 6.68 14.36 2.01
CA ALA A 113 5.65 13.36 1.77
C ALA A 113 6.17 12.16 0.97
N TYR A 114 6.96 12.44 -0.08
CA TYR A 114 7.55 11.38 -0.90
C TYR A 114 8.50 10.49 -0.08
N LEU A 115 9.35 11.10 0.74
CA LEU A 115 10.25 10.35 1.64
C LEU A 115 9.47 9.54 2.68
N LEU A 116 8.47 10.14 3.33
CA LEU A 116 7.61 9.43 4.28
C LEU A 116 6.88 8.26 3.63
N GLY A 117 6.26 8.46 2.48
CA GLY A 117 5.44 7.45 1.80
C GLY A 117 6.22 6.28 1.20
N ASN A 118 7.51 6.47 0.85
CA ASN A 118 8.30 5.43 0.21
C ASN A 118 9.38 4.81 1.10
N LEU A 119 9.98 5.60 2.01
CA LEU A 119 11.11 5.13 2.82
C LEU A 119 10.70 4.78 4.25
N VAL A 120 9.73 5.50 4.84
CA VAL A 120 9.40 5.35 6.27
C VAL A 120 8.11 4.54 6.48
N ALA A 121 7.06 4.86 5.75
CA ALA A 121 5.75 4.21 5.95
C ALA A 121 5.75 2.71 5.61
N PRO A 122 6.31 2.23 4.46
CA PRO A 122 6.27 0.81 4.13
C PRO A 122 7.00 -0.10 5.13
N PRO A 123 8.27 0.16 5.54
CA PRO A 123 8.93 -0.67 6.53
C PRO A 123 8.25 -0.63 7.90
N ALA A 124 7.75 0.53 8.32
CA ALA A 124 7.01 0.65 9.57
C ALA A 124 5.72 -0.19 9.57
N GLN A 125 4.98 -0.19 8.46
CA GLN A 125 3.79 -1.03 8.27
C GLN A 125 4.12 -2.52 8.30
N ARG A 126 5.25 -2.95 7.71
CA ARG A 126 5.68 -4.35 7.77
C ARG A 126 5.97 -4.77 9.19
N LEU A 127 6.79 -3.98 9.90
CA LEU A 127 7.10 -4.23 11.31
C LEU A 127 5.83 -4.28 12.18
N ALA A 128 4.84 -3.40 11.91
CA ALA A 128 3.57 -3.42 12.61
C ALA A 128 2.79 -4.72 12.34
N LYS A 129 2.79 -5.22 11.11
CA LYS A 129 2.13 -6.48 10.75
C LYS A 129 2.82 -7.68 11.36
N GLU A 130 4.16 -7.78 11.25
CA GLU A 130 4.96 -8.83 11.85
C GLU A 130 4.76 -8.87 13.37
N PHE A 131 4.87 -7.72 14.03
CA PHE A 131 4.65 -7.60 15.48
C PHE A 131 3.23 -8.02 15.89
N LYS A 132 2.22 -7.66 15.10
CA LYS A 132 0.83 -8.09 15.36
C LYS A 132 0.66 -9.59 15.24
N LEU A 133 1.37 -10.24 14.31
CA LEU A 133 1.36 -11.69 14.12
C LEU A 133 2.03 -12.43 15.27
N ASP A 134 3.20 -11.96 15.69
CA ASP A 134 3.96 -12.56 16.80
C ASP A 134 3.14 -12.56 18.10
N ILE A 135 2.45 -11.45 18.38
CA ILE A 135 1.63 -11.32 19.59
C ILE A 135 0.38 -12.19 19.52
N SER A 136 -0.26 -12.28 18.34
CA SER A 136 -1.50 -13.05 18.18
C SER A 136 -1.27 -14.55 18.28
N GLY A 137 -0.01 -15.04 18.35
CA GLY A 137 0.32 -16.46 18.36
C GLY A 137 -0.16 -17.21 17.10
N SER A 138 -0.73 -16.51 16.16
CA SER A 138 -1.17 -17.04 14.89
C SER A 138 -0.02 -16.87 13.90
N ALA A 139 0.66 -17.97 13.56
CA ALA A 139 1.17 -18.09 12.20
C ALA A 139 0.06 -17.53 11.28
N PHE A 140 0.41 -16.84 10.20
CA PHE A 140 -0.58 -16.45 9.19
C PHE A 140 -1.36 -17.72 8.80
N THR A 141 -2.26 -18.12 9.66
CA THR A 141 -3.30 -19.05 9.33
C THR A 141 -4.28 -18.18 8.58
N GLY A 142 -4.51 -18.47 7.33
CA GLY A 142 -5.36 -17.71 6.44
C GLY A 142 -6.79 -17.52 6.89
N LYS A 143 -7.00 -16.98 8.12
CA LYS A 143 -8.31 -16.52 8.55
C LYS A 143 -8.79 -15.31 7.77
N GLU A 144 -7.87 -14.60 7.08
CA GLU A 144 -8.23 -13.62 6.04
C GLU A 144 -8.24 -14.25 4.63
N LEU A 145 -7.69 -15.46 4.45
CA LEU A 145 -7.67 -16.24 3.21
C LEU A 145 -7.89 -17.71 3.57
N ASP A 146 -9.14 -18.12 3.75
CA ASP A 146 -9.53 -19.52 4.06
C ASP A 146 -8.95 -20.55 3.07
N SER A 147 -8.49 -20.11 1.90
CA SER A 147 -7.92 -20.95 0.83
C SER A 147 -6.38 -20.96 0.77
N GLY A 148 -5.65 -20.25 1.65
CA GLY A 148 -4.20 -20.06 1.54
C GLY A 148 -3.80 -19.03 0.46
N ILE A 149 -2.48 -18.90 0.25
CA ILE A 149 -1.90 -17.98 -0.74
C ILE A 149 -1.74 -18.72 -2.07
N TRP A 150 -2.37 -18.21 -3.12
CA TRP A 150 -2.26 -18.77 -4.46
C TRP A 150 -1.35 -17.94 -5.34
N VAL A 151 -0.38 -18.60 -5.97
CA VAL A 151 0.56 -17.99 -6.91
C VAL A 151 0.56 -18.78 -8.21
N ARG A 152 0.51 -18.07 -9.32
CA ARG A 152 0.72 -18.67 -10.64
C ARG A 152 2.17 -18.46 -11.05
N ASP A 153 2.85 -19.56 -11.34
CA ASP A 153 4.21 -19.59 -11.84
C ASP A 153 4.22 -20.13 -13.26
N VAL A 154 4.82 -19.39 -14.20
CA VAL A 154 4.91 -19.79 -15.60
C VAL A 154 6.37 -19.97 -15.97
N GLN A 155 6.81 -21.21 -16.09
CA GLN A 155 8.13 -21.55 -16.60
C GLN A 155 8.11 -21.47 -18.12
N ARG A 156 8.99 -20.66 -18.71
CA ARG A 156 9.13 -20.46 -20.17
C ARG A 156 10.33 -21.25 -20.70
N ASN A 157 10.24 -21.70 -21.94
CA ASN A 157 11.37 -22.25 -22.67
C ASN A 157 12.28 -21.12 -23.21
N GLU A 158 13.43 -21.46 -23.78
CA GLU A 158 14.37 -20.49 -24.40
C GLU A 158 13.74 -19.65 -25.52
N ALA A 159 12.65 -20.13 -26.10
CA ALA A 159 11.89 -19.41 -27.16
C ALA A 159 10.82 -18.47 -26.55
N GLY A 160 10.71 -18.36 -25.23
CA GLY A 160 9.73 -17.50 -24.54
C GLY A 160 8.31 -18.07 -24.45
N GLU A 161 8.07 -19.30 -24.93
CA GLU A 161 6.77 -19.96 -24.84
C GLU A 161 6.57 -20.63 -23.49
N PRO A 162 5.35 -20.65 -22.94
CA PRO A 162 5.05 -21.29 -21.66
C PRO A 162 5.23 -22.81 -21.76
N LYS A 163 6.26 -23.33 -21.09
CA LYS A 163 6.57 -24.76 -21.03
C LYS A 163 5.78 -25.48 -19.97
N LYS A 164 5.61 -24.86 -18.80
CA LYS A 164 4.84 -25.37 -17.67
C LYS A 164 4.14 -24.24 -16.98
N ILE A 165 2.90 -24.45 -16.57
CA ILE A 165 2.12 -23.53 -15.75
C ILE A 165 1.90 -24.23 -14.42
N SER A 166 2.30 -23.61 -13.34
CA SER A 166 2.14 -24.15 -11.99
C SER A 166 1.29 -23.21 -11.16
N PHE A 167 0.29 -23.78 -10.47
CA PHE A 167 -0.47 -23.07 -9.46
C PHE A 167 0.02 -23.54 -8.10
N VAL A 168 0.66 -22.63 -7.39
CA VAL A 168 1.26 -22.88 -6.08
C VAL A 168 0.33 -22.37 -5.01
N ASN A 169 -0.08 -23.23 -4.09
CA ASN A 169 -0.81 -22.85 -2.89
C ASN A 169 0.07 -23.06 -1.66
N VAL A 170 0.16 -22.07 -0.80
CA VAL A 170 0.85 -22.12 0.47
C VAL A 170 -0.12 -21.75 1.57
N GLN A 171 -0.34 -22.65 2.54
CA GLN A 171 -1.34 -22.38 3.58
C GLN A 171 -0.79 -21.53 4.73
N ARG A 172 0.50 -21.67 5.06
CA ARG A 172 1.12 -20.94 6.16
C ARG A 172 2.47 -20.40 5.72
N LEU A 173 2.64 -19.11 5.84
CA LEU A 173 3.89 -18.42 5.52
C LEU A 173 4.39 -17.68 6.77
N ARG A 174 5.69 -17.84 7.07
CA ARG A 174 6.40 -16.96 8.00
C ARG A 174 7.32 -16.07 7.20
N PRO A 175 7.14 -14.75 7.22
CA PRO A 175 7.99 -13.83 6.48
C PRO A 175 9.47 -14.03 6.85
N GLY A 176 10.32 -14.24 5.83
CA GLY A 176 11.77 -14.37 6.01
C GLY A 176 12.30 -15.74 6.44
N GLU A 177 11.45 -16.72 6.78
CA GLU A 177 11.94 -18.02 7.30
C GLU A 177 11.56 -19.22 6.44
N ALA A 178 10.28 -19.54 6.39
CA ALA A 178 9.81 -20.76 5.74
C ALA A 178 8.32 -20.66 5.37
N ALA A 179 7.95 -21.41 4.37
CA ALA A 179 6.57 -21.61 3.96
C ALA A 179 6.16 -23.06 4.20
N TYR A 180 4.95 -23.28 4.71
CA TYR A 180 4.45 -24.58 5.13
C TYR A 180 3.18 -24.97 4.39
N ASP A 181 2.96 -26.29 4.27
CA ASP A 181 1.79 -26.89 3.65
C ASP A 181 1.62 -26.42 2.20
N TRP A 182 2.60 -26.80 1.39
CA TRP A 182 2.63 -26.53 -0.03
C TRP A 182 1.76 -27.51 -0.80
N VAL A 183 0.99 -27.00 -1.76
CA VAL A 183 0.31 -27.78 -2.78
C VAL A 183 0.54 -27.13 -4.12
N ILE A 184 1.19 -27.82 -5.04
CA ILE A 184 1.55 -27.29 -6.35
C ILE A 184 0.89 -28.15 -7.42
N TYR A 185 0.05 -27.53 -8.23
CA TYR A 185 -0.59 -28.14 -9.39
C TYR A 185 0.19 -27.79 -10.64
N VAL A 186 0.75 -28.78 -11.32
CA VAL A 186 1.60 -28.60 -12.50
C VAL A 186 0.84 -28.98 -13.76
N PHE A 187 0.76 -28.05 -14.68
CA PHE A 187 0.10 -28.20 -15.98
C PHE A 187 1.15 -28.07 -17.11
N ASP A 188 1.08 -28.93 -18.12
CA ASP A 188 1.82 -28.79 -19.38
C ASP A 188 1.02 -27.95 -20.38
N ARG A 189 -0.31 -27.96 -20.27
CA ARG A 189 -1.27 -27.15 -21.04
C ARG A 189 -2.38 -26.65 -20.10
N PRO A 190 -3.10 -25.59 -20.44
CA PRO A 190 -4.13 -25.00 -19.57
C PRO A 190 -5.19 -25.99 -19.07
N ASP A 191 -5.46 -27.05 -19.82
CA ASP A 191 -6.47 -28.07 -19.56
C ASP A 191 -5.92 -29.44 -19.14
N HIS A 192 -4.57 -29.58 -19.02
CA HIS A 192 -3.94 -30.85 -18.73
C HIS A 192 -3.05 -30.82 -17.50
N LEU A 193 -3.57 -31.32 -16.37
CA LEU A 193 -2.85 -31.48 -15.12
C LEU A 193 -1.90 -32.68 -15.25
N THR A 194 -0.59 -32.43 -15.08
CA THR A 194 0.47 -33.43 -15.20
C THR A 194 0.82 -34.06 -13.86
N SER A 195 0.98 -33.23 -12.82
CA SER A 195 1.33 -33.70 -11.48
C SER A 195 0.81 -32.77 -10.38
N ILE A 196 0.64 -33.32 -9.19
CA ILE A 196 0.38 -32.59 -7.96
C ILE A 196 1.56 -32.85 -7.05
N VAL A 197 2.20 -31.78 -6.60
CA VAL A 197 3.33 -31.84 -5.67
C VAL A 197 2.89 -31.25 -4.34
N THR A 198 2.98 -32.06 -3.28
CA THR A 198 2.71 -31.63 -1.91
C THR A 198 4.00 -31.64 -1.10
N ALA A 199 4.23 -30.61 -0.28
CA ALA A 199 5.39 -30.58 0.62
C ALA A 199 4.99 -29.99 1.98
N LYS A 200 5.62 -30.51 3.06
CA LYS A 200 5.32 -30.00 4.41
C LYS A 200 5.92 -28.64 4.66
N SER A 201 7.11 -28.39 4.13
CA SER A 201 7.80 -27.10 4.29
C SER A 201 8.66 -26.80 3.08
N GLY A 202 8.94 -25.50 2.88
CA GLY A 202 9.88 -25.00 1.89
C GLY A 202 10.72 -23.88 2.47
N THR A 203 12.01 -23.89 2.17
CA THR A 203 12.97 -22.85 2.55
C THR A 203 13.52 -22.20 1.30
N TYR A 204 13.71 -20.87 1.33
CA TYR A 204 14.27 -20.14 0.20
C TYR A 204 15.78 -19.94 0.37
N SER A 205 16.53 -20.23 -0.68
CA SER A 205 17.95 -19.97 -0.78
C SER A 205 18.24 -19.14 -2.04
N GLU A 206 19.10 -18.14 -1.95
CA GLU A 206 19.50 -17.33 -3.11
C GLU A 206 20.19 -18.15 -4.21
N GLN A 207 20.85 -19.26 -3.84
CA GLN A 207 21.58 -20.12 -4.78
C GLN A 207 20.64 -21.05 -5.54
N ASP A 208 19.75 -21.76 -4.82
CA ASP A 208 18.93 -22.86 -5.37
C ASP A 208 17.45 -22.45 -5.57
N GLY A 209 17.03 -21.31 -5.03
CA GLY A 209 15.62 -20.91 -4.99
C GLY A 209 14.86 -21.64 -3.87
N TRP A 210 13.63 -22.04 -4.11
CA TRP A 210 12.84 -22.80 -3.15
C TRP A 210 13.28 -24.27 -3.07
N VAL A 211 13.65 -24.70 -1.89
CA VAL A 211 13.92 -26.09 -1.56
C VAL A 211 12.77 -26.61 -0.71
N LEU A 212 11.99 -27.50 -1.29
CA LEU A 212 10.86 -28.16 -0.64
C LEU A 212 11.31 -29.38 0.14
N HIS A 213 10.74 -29.61 1.31
CA HIS A 213 11.05 -30.73 2.20
C HIS A 213 9.83 -31.61 2.44
N ASP A 214 10.05 -32.90 2.62
CA ASP A 214 9.01 -33.93 2.76
C ASP A 214 8.01 -33.90 1.59
N VAL A 215 8.53 -34.08 0.39
CA VAL A 215 7.80 -33.92 -0.87
C VAL A 215 7.13 -35.23 -1.28
N VAL A 216 5.87 -35.12 -1.68
CA VAL A 216 5.13 -36.19 -2.34
C VAL A 216 4.67 -35.69 -3.70
N GLU A 217 5.14 -36.31 -4.77
CA GLU A 217 4.71 -36.02 -6.14
C GLU A 217 3.76 -37.13 -6.60
N GLU A 218 2.58 -36.74 -7.03
CA GLU A 218 1.57 -37.60 -7.59
C GLU A 218 1.39 -37.27 -9.07
N THR A 219 1.83 -38.17 -9.95
CA THR A 219 1.72 -37.99 -11.40
C THR A 219 0.35 -38.46 -11.86
N VAL A 220 -0.36 -37.59 -12.58
CA VAL A 220 -1.68 -37.89 -13.16
C VAL A 220 -1.47 -38.57 -14.51
N PRO A 221 -1.92 -39.80 -14.70
CA PRO A 221 -1.72 -40.52 -15.96
C PRO A 221 -2.55 -39.91 -17.07
N THR A 222 -1.93 -39.64 -18.23
CA THR A 222 -2.61 -39.20 -19.45
C THR A 222 -3.34 -40.39 -20.07
N LEU A 223 -4.67 -40.42 -19.97
CA LEU A 223 -5.48 -41.44 -20.65
C LEU A 223 -5.61 -41.09 -22.13
N PRO A 224 -5.25 -42.01 -23.05
CA PRO A 224 -5.54 -41.83 -24.49
C PRO A 224 -7.05 -41.70 -24.70
N LYS A 225 -7.48 -40.75 -25.54
CA LYS A 225 -8.90 -40.46 -25.81
C LYS A 225 -9.74 -41.69 -26.27
N GLU A 226 -9.07 -42.71 -26.75
CA GLU A 226 -9.71 -43.91 -27.34
C GLU A 226 -9.91 -45.06 -26.35
N SER A 227 -9.29 -45.06 -25.16
CA SER A 227 -9.37 -46.16 -24.20
C SER A 227 -10.21 -45.86 -22.96
N ARG A 228 -11.44 -45.35 -23.13
CA ARG A 228 -12.32 -45.02 -22.00
C ARG A 228 -12.93 -46.24 -21.26
N ALA A 229 -12.73 -47.45 -21.74
CA ALA A 229 -13.55 -48.58 -21.25
C ALA A 229 -12.92 -49.47 -20.19
N GLN A 230 -11.56 -49.56 -19.98
CA GLN A 230 -10.98 -50.55 -19.05
C GLN A 230 -9.60 -50.26 -18.48
N THR A 231 -8.99 -49.10 -18.65
CA THR A 231 -7.67 -48.86 -18.06
C THR A 231 -7.81 -48.23 -16.69
N GLN A 232 -7.51 -48.99 -15.63
CA GLN A 232 -7.34 -48.42 -14.28
C GLN A 232 -6.11 -47.50 -14.32
N ALA A 233 -6.39 -46.17 -14.35
CA ALA A 233 -5.37 -45.15 -14.28
C ALA A 233 -4.68 -45.26 -12.89
N ARG A 234 -3.46 -45.75 -12.86
CA ARG A 234 -2.68 -45.84 -11.63
C ARG A 234 -1.93 -44.53 -11.43
N VAL A 235 -2.28 -43.79 -10.39
CA VAL A 235 -1.52 -42.62 -9.96
C VAL A 235 -0.16 -43.11 -9.46
N GLU A 236 0.90 -42.60 -10.07
CA GLU A 236 2.26 -42.90 -9.63
C GLU A 236 2.66 -41.92 -8.52
N ARG A 237 2.94 -42.48 -7.33
CA ARG A 237 3.28 -41.67 -6.16
C ARG A 237 4.77 -41.82 -5.84
N LYS A 238 5.50 -40.69 -5.88
CA LYS A 238 6.93 -40.63 -5.56
C LYS A 238 7.13 -39.79 -4.30
N VAL A 239 7.81 -40.38 -3.31
CA VAL A 239 8.13 -39.69 -2.05
C VAL A 239 9.61 -39.33 -2.04
N MET A 240 9.92 -38.07 -1.78
CA MET A 240 11.28 -37.51 -1.78
C MET A 240 11.52 -36.73 -0.49
N LYS A 241 12.74 -36.80 0.06
CA LYS A 241 13.09 -36.01 1.26
C LYS A 241 13.18 -34.54 0.96
N SER A 242 13.70 -34.17 -0.23
CA SER A 242 13.81 -32.81 -0.66
C SER A 242 13.72 -32.70 -2.18
N MET A 243 13.23 -31.57 -2.67
CA MET A 243 13.11 -31.24 -4.07
C MET A 243 13.42 -29.76 -4.29
N VAL A 244 14.30 -29.44 -5.23
CA VAL A 244 14.53 -28.07 -5.64
C VAL A 244 13.44 -27.67 -6.63
N TRP A 245 12.60 -26.71 -6.24
CA TRP A 245 11.56 -26.19 -7.13
C TRP A 245 12.12 -25.17 -8.13
N GLY A 246 13.18 -24.42 -7.73
CA GLY A 246 13.88 -23.45 -8.57
C GLY A 246 13.62 -22.00 -8.18
N LYS A 247 14.12 -21.09 -9.02
CA LYS A 247 14.12 -19.63 -8.79
C LYS A 247 12.97 -18.89 -9.45
N SER A 248 12.07 -19.59 -10.11
CA SER A 248 10.93 -18.98 -10.82
C SER A 248 10.00 -18.19 -9.89
N LEU A 249 9.92 -18.61 -8.64
CA LEU A 249 9.25 -17.89 -7.56
C LEU A 249 10.30 -17.25 -6.66
N ASP A 250 10.48 -15.94 -6.77
CA ASP A 250 11.34 -15.20 -5.84
C ASP A 250 10.75 -15.24 -4.42
N GLY A 251 11.61 -15.46 -3.42
CA GLY A 251 11.21 -15.43 -2.01
C GLY A 251 10.54 -14.13 -1.57
N ASN A 252 10.92 -13.01 -2.20
CA ASN A 252 10.32 -11.69 -1.96
C ASN A 252 8.86 -11.61 -2.40
N ILE A 253 8.44 -12.36 -3.43
CA ILE A 253 7.08 -12.31 -3.98
C ILE A 253 6.05 -12.76 -2.93
N PHE A 254 6.34 -13.82 -2.16
CA PHE A 254 5.45 -14.26 -1.10
C PHE A 254 5.24 -13.20 -0.01
N GLY A 255 6.31 -12.46 0.34
CA GLY A 255 6.22 -11.33 1.25
C GLY A 255 5.32 -10.21 0.72
N LEU A 256 5.39 -9.93 -0.60
CA LEU A 256 4.58 -8.91 -1.25
C LEU A 256 3.10 -9.30 -1.37
N LEU A 257 2.80 -10.58 -1.56
CA LEU A 257 1.41 -11.07 -1.62
C LEU A 257 0.60 -10.82 -0.35
N MET A 258 1.29 -10.71 0.79
CA MET A 258 0.65 -10.44 2.09
C MET A 258 0.40 -8.96 2.34
N ILE A 259 0.99 -8.08 1.53
CA ILE A 259 0.92 -6.64 1.72
C ILE A 259 -0.15 -6.08 0.78
N LYS A 260 -1.00 -5.20 1.30
CA LYS A 260 -1.96 -4.50 0.45
C LYS A 260 -1.22 -3.56 -0.51
N PRO A 261 -1.68 -3.38 -1.76
CA PRO A 261 -1.01 -2.50 -2.73
C PRO A 261 -0.78 -1.07 -2.19
N GLU A 262 -1.69 -0.59 -1.35
CA GLU A 262 -1.62 0.74 -0.74
C GLU A 262 -0.43 0.89 0.24
N ASP A 263 0.00 -0.22 0.86
CA ASP A 263 1.09 -0.27 1.85
C ASP A 263 2.47 -0.54 1.22
N MET A 264 2.52 -0.95 -0.06
CA MET A 264 3.76 -1.21 -0.79
C MET A 264 4.47 0.10 -1.15
N SER A 265 5.80 0.09 -1.24
CA SER A 265 6.58 1.19 -1.81
C SER A 265 6.40 1.27 -3.34
N LEU A 266 6.78 2.40 -3.96
CA LEU A 266 6.73 2.52 -5.43
C LEU A 266 7.63 1.49 -6.13
N GLN A 267 8.79 1.17 -5.55
CA GLN A 267 9.71 0.17 -6.10
C GLN A 267 9.10 -1.23 -6.07
N GLU A 268 8.47 -1.59 -4.96
CA GLU A 268 7.79 -2.88 -4.80
C GLU A 268 6.58 -3.03 -5.71
N LEU A 269 5.78 -1.96 -5.84
CA LEU A 269 4.66 -1.94 -6.77
C LEU A 269 5.13 -2.15 -8.21
N HIS A 270 6.21 -1.46 -8.61
CA HIS A 270 6.78 -1.61 -9.95
C HIS A 270 7.26 -3.05 -10.21
N TYR A 271 8.05 -3.58 -9.29
CA TYR A 271 8.55 -4.95 -9.35
C TYR A 271 7.41 -5.98 -9.43
N TYR A 272 6.39 -5.82 -8.59
CA TYR A 272 5.26 -6.73 -8.56
C TYR A 272 4.37 -6.63 -9.81
N ILE A 273 4.21 -5.43 -10.36
CA ILE A 273 3.49 -5.22 -11.65
C ILE A 273 4.21 -5.92 -12.81
N GLU A 274 5.55 -5.84 -12.87
CA GLU A 274 6.33 -6.56 -13.88
C GLU A 274 6.14 -8.08 -13.74
N TYR A 275 6.27 -8.60 -12.52
CA TYR A 275 6.03 -10.01 -12.25
C TYR A 275 4.63 -10.47 -12.71
N LEU A 276 3.57 -9.71 -12.40
CA LEU A 276 2.21 -10.04 -12.82
C LEU A 276 2.06 -10.02 -14.35
N LYS A 277 2.69 -9.06 -15.03
CA LYS A 277 2.68 -8.97 -16.50
C LYS A 277 3.37 -10.18 -17.14
N GLU A 278 4.54 -10.55 -16.64
CA GLU A 278 5.30 -11.72 -17.13
C GLU A 278 4.51 -13.03 -16.96
N ASN A 279 3.77 -13.15 -15.86
CA ASN A 279 2.96 -14.33 -15.57
C ASN A 279 1.55 -14.27 -16.19
N GLY A 280 1.23 -13.26 -16.99
CA GLY A 280 -0.07 -13.10 -17.64
C GLY A 280 -1.24 -12.95 -16.64
N GLN A 281 -0.96 -12.34 -15.47
CA GLN A 281 -1.95 -12.09 -14.43
C GLN A 281 -2.49 -10.66 -14.50
N THR A 282 -3.64 -10.43 -13.87
CA THR A 282 -4.27 -9.10 -13.83
C THR A 282 -3.51 -8.16 -12.91
N TYR A 283 -2.89 -7.14 -13.46
CA TYR A 283 -2.05 -6.16 -12.73
C TYR A 283 -2.73 -4.80 -12.51
N LYS A 284 -3.92 -4.57 -13.09
CA LYS A 284 -4.59 -3.25 -13.11
C LYS A 284 -4.76 -2.62 -11.71
N ARG A 285 -5.05 -3.43 -10.69
CA ARG A 285 -5.19 -2.96 -9.31
C ARG A 285 -3.89 -2.38 -8.76
N PHE A 286 -2.76 -3.03 -9.03
CA PHE A 286 -1.43 -2.60 -8.59
C PHE A 286 -0.95 -1.39 -9.40
N ASP A 287 -1.23 -1.34 -10.69
CA ASP A 287 -0.95 -0.19 -11.55
C ASP A 287 -1.70 1.06 -11.08
N THR A 288 -2.99 0.93 -10.73
CA THR A 288 -3.76 2.03 -10.12
C THR A 288 -3.15 2.50 -8.80
N ALA A 289 -2.72 1.58 -7.93
CA ALA A 289 -2.07 1.92 -6.67
C ALA A 289 -0.73 2.64 -6.89
N PHE A 290 0.06 2.19 -7.88
CA PHE A 290 1.32 2.82 -8.27
C PHE A 290 1.13 4.29 -8.67
N TRP A 291 0.23 4.55 -9.62
CA TRP A 291 -0.05 5.91 -10.09
C TRP A 291 -0.68 6.78 -9.01
N SER A 292 -1.60 6.23 -8.21
CA SER A 292 -2.16 6.94 -7.06
C SER A 292 -1.07 7.37 -6.09
N LYS A 293 -0.13 6.50 -5.76
CA LYS A 293 0.98 6.79 -4.84
C LYS A 293 2.00 7.76 -5.43
N ALA A 294 2.29 7.66 -6.73
CA ALA A 294 3.21 8.55 -7.43
C ALA A 294 2.69 10.00 -7.48
N PHE A 295 1.39 10.18 -7.71
CA PHE A 295 0.78 11.51 -7.80
C PHE A 295 0.28 12.06 -6.47
N TYR A 296 0.12 11.23 -5.44
CA TYR A 296 -0.39 11.68 -4.14
C TYR A 296 0.35 12.88 -3.54
N PRO A 297 1.70 12.96 -3.56
CA PRO A 297 2.41 14.12 -3.03
C PRO A 297 2.07 15.44 -3.74
N LEU A 298 1.64 15.40 -5.02
CA LEU A 298 1.22 16.59 -5.75
C LEU A 298 -0.09 17.18 -5.20
N ALA A 299 -0.92 16.37 -4.55
CA ALA A 299 -2.12 16.85 -3.87
C ALA A 299 -1.78 17.94 -2.83
N ILE A 300 -0.59 17.90 -2.22
CA ILE A 300 -0.12 18.91 -1.28
C ILE A 300 -0.05 20.29 -1.94
N LEU A 301 0.48 20.37 -3.17
CA LEU A 301 0.57 21.63 -3.91
C LEU A 301 -0.82 22.15 -4.25
N VAL A 302 -1.72 21.26 -4.68
CA VAL A 302 -3.11 21.62 -4.99
C VAL A 302 -3.81 22.15 -3.73
N MET A 303 -3.68 21.47 -2.60
CA MET A 303 -4.27 21.89 -1.33
C MET A 303 -3.69 23.21 -0.82
N LEU A 304 -2.38 23.43 -1.00
CA LEU A 304 -1.73 24.70 -0.68
C LEU A 304 -2.25 25.84 -1.54
N LEU A 305 -2.40 25.63 -2.84
CA LEU A 305 -2.95 26.63 -3.77
C LEU A 305 -4.43 26.90 -3.48
N LEU A 306 -5.19 25.89 -3.11
CA LEU A 306 -6.60 26.01 -2.72
C LEU A 306 -6.78 26.89 -1.46
N SER A 307 -5.76 26.99 -0.62
CA SER A 307 -5.76 27.90 0.54
C SER A 307 -5.55 29.38 0.17
N MET A 308 -5.07 29.69 -1.06
CA MET A 308 -4.72 31.05 -1.49
C MET A 308 -5.88 32.08 -1.40
N PRO A 309 -7.14 31.76 -1.76
CA PRO A 309 -8.26 32.71 -1.65
C PRO A 309 -8.43 33.29 -0.23
N PHE A 310 -8.01 32.53 0.81
CA PHE A 310 -8.13 32.97 2.20
C PHE A 310 -7.21 34.16 2.54
N ALA A 311 -6.13 34.38 1.77
CA ALA A 311 -5.28 35.56 1.89
C ALA A 311 -5.97 36.86 1.38
N TYR A 312 -6.87 36.75 0.42
CA TYR A 312 -7.55 37.87 -0.22
C TYR A 312 -8.83 38.33 0.49
N GLN A 313 -9.18 37.70 1.60
CA GLN A 313 -10.40 38.04 2.33
C GLN A 313 -10.26 39.32 3.13
N ASN A 314 -11.33 40.11 3.14
CA ASN A 314 -11.36 41.38 3.92
C ASN A 314 -11.37 41.06 5.43
N ALA A 315 -10.45 41.70 6.16
CA ALA A 315 -10.34 41.58 7.62
C ALA A 315 -11.62 42.03 8.36
N ARG A 316 -12.40 42.91 7.76
CA ARG A 316 -13.64 43.50 8.33
C ARG A 316 -14.88 42.60 8.17
N ALA A 317 -14.87 41.66 7.26
CA ALA A 317 -15.98 40.71 7.13
C ALA A 317 -15.82 39.59 8.18
N GLY A 318 -16.40 39.78 9.35
CA GLY A 318 -16.34 38.84 10.49
C GLY A 318 -16.57 37.37 10.10
N GLY A 319 -16.15 36.46 10.98
CA GLY A 319 -16.37 35.01 10.78
C GLY A 319 -15.15 34.20 10.33
N MET A 320 -13.97 34.42 10.96
CA MET A 320 -12.81 33.59 10.70
C MET A 320 -13.14 32.08 10.89
N ALA A 321 -13.99 31.78 11.87
CA ALA A 321 -14.44 30.41 12.14
C ALA A 321 -15.26 29.80 10.98
N ILE A 322 -16.19 30.57 10.39
CA ILE A 322 -16.98 30.10 9.24
C ILE A 322 -16.09 29.83 8.03
N LYS A 323 -15.07 30.66 7.81
CA LYS A 323 -14.14 30.54 6.70
C LYS A 323 -13.24 29.32 6.83
N ILE A 324 -12.74 29.10 8.04
CA ILE A 324 -11.97 27.86 8.36
C ILE A 324 -12.89 26.65 8.18
N PHE A 325 -14.12 26.72 8.66
CA PHE A 325 -15.11 25.65 8.48
C PHE A 325 -15.38 25.36 7.00
N CYS A 326 -15.62 26.37 6.17
CA CYS A 326 -15.80 26.19 4.72
C CYS A 326 -14.54 25.56 4.07
N GLY A 327 -13.35 25.99 4.46
CA GLY A 327 -12.09 25.39 3.98
C GLY A 327 -11.97 23.92 4.37
N ILE A 328 -12.29 23.58 5.62
CA ILE A 328 -12.34 22.19 6.11
C ILE A 328 -13.33 21.37 5.30
N MET A 329 -14.54 21.88 5.09
CA MET A 329 -15.59 21.18 4.33
C MET A 329 -15.17 20.95 2.87
N ILE A 330 -14.56 21.94 2.21
CA ILE A 330 -14.03 21.77 0.84
C ILE A 330 -12.92 20.72 0.82
N GLY A 331 -12.01 20.74 1.79
CA GLY A 331 -10.93 19.76 1.88
C GLY A 331 -11.44 18.34 2.12
N ILE A 332 -12.35 18.15 3.07
CA ILE A 332 -12.98 16.85 3.35
C ILE A 332 -13.74 16.37 2.11
N PHE A 333 -14.51 17.25 1.46
CA PHE A 333 -15.27 16.89 0.27
C PHE A 333 -14.36 16.50 -0.90
N SER A 334 -13.26 17.23 -1.11
CA SER A 334 -12.25 16.90 -2.13
C SER A 334 -11.61 15.53 -1.89
N VAL A 335 -11.19 15.26 -0.65
CA VAL A 335 -10.59 13.97 -0.27
C VAL A 335 -11.62 12.85 -0.32
N SER A 336 -12.84 13.08 0.19
CA SER A 336 -13.92 12.08 0.14
C SER A 336 -14.31 11.75 -1.30
N TYR A 337 -14.38 12.75 -2.18
CA TYR A 337 -14.68 12.54 -3.60
C TYR A 337 -13.60 11.71 -4.30
N THR A 338 -12.32 12.00 -4.05
CA THR A 338 -11.20 11.21 -4.60
C THR A 338 -11.19 9.79 -4.05
N HIS A 339 -11.51 9.63 -2.76
CA HIS A 339 -11.57 8.32 -2.11
C HIS A 339 -12.77 7.48 -2.57
N LEU A 340 -13.95 8.09 -2.73
CA LEU A 340 -15.15 7.42 -3.27
C LEU A 340 -14.93 6.99 -4.73
N ARG A 341 -14.34 7.84 -5.56
CA ARG A 341 -14.03 7.49 -6.95
C ARG A 341 -13.00 6.36 -7.07
N ALA A 342 -12.03 6.33 -6.18
CA ALA A 342 -11.09 5.19 -6.07
C ALA A 342 -11.82 3.90 -5.64
N HIS A 343 -12.84 4.00 -4.79
CA HIS A 343 -13.68 2.87 -4.37
C HIS A 343 -14.63 2.39 -5.47
N GLU A 344 -15.24 3.29 -6.23
CA GLU A 344 -16.09 2.95 -7.39
C GLU A 344 -15.27 2.28 -8.49
N THR A 345 -14.04 2.74 -8.73
CA THR A 345 -13.14 2.10 -9.69
C THR A 345 -12.76 0.69 -9.23
N LYS A 346 -12.59 0.47 -7.91
CA LYS A 346 -12.37 -0.85 -7.32
C LYS A 346 -13.61 -1.77 -7.47
N ALA A 347 -14.80 -1.25 -7.22
CA ALA A 347 -16.05 -2.01 -7.34
C ALA A 347 -16.36 -2.39 -8.80
N ASN A 348 -16.17 -1.47 -9.75
CA ASN A 348 -16.35 -1.73 -11.16
C ASN A 348 -15.32 -2.73 -11.72
N LEU A 349 -14.06 -2.68 -11.24
CA LEU A 349 -13.05 -3.68 -11.60
C LEU A 349 -13.41 -5.07 -11.08
N CYS A 350 -13.97 -5.19 -9.87
CA CYS A 350 -14.40 -6.46 -9.29
C CYS A 350 -15.58 -7.07 -10.05
N VAL A 351 -16.51 -6.23 -10.55
CA VAL A 351 -17.66 -6.68 -11.39
C VAL A 351 -17.18 -7.17 -12.76
N TYR A 352 -16.17 -6.52 -13.36
CA TYR A 352 -15.60 -6.99 -14.63
C TYR A 352 -14.80 -8.29 -14.50
N GLU A 353 -14.18 -8.53 -13.35
CA GLU A 353 -13.46 -9.79 -13.07
C GLU A 353 -14.41 -10.97 -12.79
N CYS A 354 -15.65 -10.72 -12.35
CA CYS A 354 -16.66 -11.78 -12.14
C CYS A 354 -17.43 -12.16 -13.40
N ILE A 355 -17.34 -11.40 -14.48
CA ILE A 355 -18.12 -11.60 -15.73
C ILE A 355 -17.25 -12.08 -16.90
N GLY A 356 -15.92 -12.03 -16.79
CA GLY A 356 -14.95 -12.53 -17.78
C GLY A 356 -14.18 -13.71 -17.26
#